data_151114199ba5e0634afa910f28b12c97
#
_entry.id   151114199ba5e0634afa910f28b12c97
#
_cell.length_a   1.000
_cell.length_b   1.000
_cell.length_c   1.000
_cell.angle_alpha   90.00
_cell.angle_beta   90.00
_cell.angle_gamma   90.00
#
_symmetry.space_group_name_H-M   'P 1'
#
loop_
_entity.id
_entity.type
_entity.pdbx_description
1 polymer ?
#
loop_
_entity_poly.entity_id
_entity_poly.type
_entity_poly.pdbx_seq_one_letter_code
_entity_poly.pdbx_strand_id
1 'polypeptide(L)'
;MALAKETVVDKIEILEMGQVQVRTATRVKEDGTVLSQSYHRHVVDPSTKTGDNWGDTDISSEAARVQAICNATWTDSVKTAYQEMVDAQA
;
A
#
# COMPACT_ATOMS: atom_id res chain seq x y z
N MET A 1 16.44 -4.97 31.20
CA MET A 1 15.30 -5.37 30.36
C MET A 1 14.84 -4.18 29.53
N ALA A 2 14.95 -4.26 28.22
CA ALA A 2 14.58 -3.18 27.32
C ALA A 2 13.45 -3.63 26.39
N LEU A 3 12.28 -3.00 26.50
CA LEU A 3 11.17 -3.19 25.58
C LEU A 3 11.23 -2.13 24.48
N ALA A 4 11.05 -2.56 23.25
CA ALA A 4 11.02 -1.68 22.10
C ALA A 4 9.84 -2.03 21.20
N LYS A 5 9.22 -1.00 20.63
CA LYS A 5 8.15 -1.17 19.65
C LYS A 5 8.69 -0.81 18.27
N GLU A 6 8.50 -1.69 17.31
CA GLU A 6 8.94 -1.49 15.96
C GLU A 6 7.73 -1.58 15.03
N THR A 7 7.62 -0.63 14.12
CA THR A 7 6.59 -0.64 13.08
C THR A 7 7.29 -0.64 11.73
N VAL A 8 6.98 -1.63 10.89
CA VAL A 8 7.65 -1.81 9.62
C VAL A 8 6.68 -2.33 8.56
N VAL A 9 6.84 -1.88 7.32
CA VAL A 9 6.16 -2.48 6.18
C VAL A 9 6.89 -3.80 5.89
N ASP A 10 6.23 -4.92 6.13
CA ASP A 10 6.88 -6.23 6.02
C ASP A 10 6.45 -7.02 4.78
N LYS A 11 5.41 -6.59 4.08
CA LYS A 11 4.94 -7.25 2.87
C LYS A 11 4.26 -6.26 1.95
N ILE A 12 4.57 -6.34 0.67
CA ILE A 12 3.93 -5.54 -0.38
C ILE A 12 3.56 -6.50 -1.50
N GLU A 13 2.27 -6.50 -1.89
CA GLU A 13 1.79 -7.30 -3.01
C GLU A 13 1.22 -6.39 -4.08
N ILE A 14 1.52 -6.71 -5.33
CA ILE A 14 1.01 -5.98 -6.49
C ILE A 14 0.02 -6.89 -7.20
N LEU A 15 -1.21 -6.41 -7.37
CA LEU A 15 -2.27 -7.16 -8.04
C LEU A 15 -2.27 -6.89 -9.54
N GLU A 16 -2.98 -7.72 -10.30
CA GLU A 16 -3.02 -7.64 -11.76
C GLU A 16 -3.45 -6.26 -12.26
N MET A 17 -4.41 -5.64 -11.59
CA MET A 17 -4.95 -4.33 -12.01
C MET A 17 -4.19 -3.16 -11.41
N GLY A 18 -3.03 -3.40 -10.82
CA GLY A 18 -2.14 -2.37 -10.29
C GLY A 18 -2.39 -1.95 -8.86
N GLN A 19 -3.37 -2.53 -8.17
CA GLN A 19 -3.54 -2.26 -6.75
C GLN A 19 -2.33 -2.77 -5.98
N VAL A 20 -1.86 -1.98 -5.02
CA VAL A 20 -0.73 -2.32 -4.17
C VAL A 20 -1.27 -2.59 -2.76
N GLN A 21 -1.12 -3.82 -2.30
CA GLN A 21 -1.50 -4.21 -0.93
C GLN A 21 -0.28 -4.08 -0.02
N VAL A 22 -0.46 -3.35 1.07
CA VAL A 22 0.62 -3.07 2.03
C VAL A 22 0.27 -3.70 3.36
N ARG A 23 1.17 -4.52 3.89
CA ARG A 23 1.04 -5.05 5.24
C ARG A 23 2.07 -4.39 6.14
N THR A 24 1.60 -3.83 7.24
CA THR A 24 2.44 -3.21 8.26
C THR A 24 2.46 -4.10 9.49
N ALA A 25 3.65 -4.48 9.94
CA ALA A 25 3.82 -5.25 11.16
C ALA A 25 4.22 -4.33 12.30
N THR A 26 3.54 -4.48 13.45
CA THR A 26 3.94 -3.83 14.68
C THR A 26 4.45 -4.92 15.62
N ARG A 27 5.70 -4.80 16.04
CA ARG A 27 6.37 -5.79 16.88
C ARG A 27 6.77 -5.17 18.21
N VAL A 28 6.56 -5.94 19.26
CA VAL A 28 7.10 -5.61 20.58
C VAL A 28 8.25 -6.56 20.84
N LYS A 29 9.42 -6.01 21.10
CA LYS A 29 10.65 -6.77 21.31
C LYS A 29 11.19 -6.54 22.72
N GLU A 30 11.82 -7.57 23.26
CA GLU A 30 12.62 -7.48 24.47
C GLU A 30 14.02 -8.00 24.17
N ASP A 31 15.00 -7.13 24.32
CA ASP A 31 16.42 -7.47 24.07
C ASP A 31 16.62 -8.13 22.69
N GLY A 32 15.94 -7.62 21.67
CA GLY A 32 16.04 -8.12 20.30
C GLY A 32 15.13 -9.30 19.96
N THR A 33 14.40 -9.84 20.94
CA THR A 33 13.49 -10.96 20.74
C THR A 33 12.06 -10.46 20.60
N VAL A 34 11.36 -10.91 19.55
CA VAL A 34 9.97 -10.54 19.32
C VAL A 34 9.08 -11.27 20.31
N LEU A 35 8.37 -10.51 21.17
CA LEU A 35 7.42 -11.04 22.14
C LEU A 35 6.01 -11.14 21.57
N SER A 36 5.62 -10.16 20.75
CA SER A 36 4.30 -10.15 20.13
C SER A 36 4.38 -9.36 18.83
N GLN A 37 3.43 -9.64 17.94
CA GLN A 37 3.34 -8.86 16.70
C GLN A 37 1.90 -8.87 16.20
N SER A 38 1.52 -7.76 15.58
CA SER A 38 0.22 -7.60 14.97
C SER A 38 0.40 -7.02 13.57
N TYR A 39 -0.63 -7.16 12.75
CA TYR A 39 -0.57 -6.74 11.35
C TYR A 39 -1.73 -5.82 11.02
N HIS A 40 -1.44 -4.84 10.18
CA HIS A 40 -2.44 -3.98 9.57
C HIS A 40 -2.25 -4.01 8.05
N ARG A 41 -3.34 -4.20 7.32
CA ARG A 41 -3.31 -4.22 5.85
C ARG A 41 -4.12 -3.07 5.30
N HIS A 42 -3.58 -2.43 4.26
CA HIS A 42 -4.34 -1.46 3.49
C HIS A 42 -4.01 -1.61 2.01
N VAL A 43 -4.89 -1.09 1.17
CA VAL A 43 -4.74 -1.16 -0.29
C VAL A 43 -4.60 0.25 -0.84
N VAL A 44 -3.66 0.42 -1.77
CA VAL A 44 -3.44 1.68 -2.47
C VAL A 44 -3.81 1.45 -3.93
N ASP A 45 -4.82 2.17 -4.41
CA ASP A 45 -5.33 2.02 -5.77
C ASP A 45 -4.55 2.89 -6.77
N PRO A 46 -4.44 2.46 -8.06
CA PRO A 46 -3.66 3.21 -9.06
C PRO A 46 -4.21 4.59 -9.40
N SER A 47 -5.51 4.77 -9.25
CA SER A 47 -6.19 6.05 -9.51
C SER A 47 -7.30 6.26 -8.51
N THR A 48 -7.62 7.52 -8.24
CA THR A 48 -8.68 7.90 -7.32
C THR A 48 -9.77 8.63 -8.07
N LYS A 49 -11.02 8.22 -7.88
CA LYS A 49 -12.17 8.86 -8.50
C LYS A 49 -12.84 9.80 -7.50
N THR A 50 -13.04 11.05 -7.92
CA THR A 50 -13.75 12.06 -7.14
C THR A 50 -14.93 12.54 -7.99
N GLY A 51 -16.16 12.15 -7.57
CA GLY A 51 -17.33 12.35 -8.41
C GLY A 51 -17.19 11.55 -9.71
N ASP A 52 -17.21 12.22 -10.85
CA ASP A 52 -17.03 11.60 -12.16
C ASP A 52 -15.61 11.75 -12.72
N ASN A 53 -14.70 12.32 -11.95
CA ASN A 53 -13.34 12.63 -12.40
C ASN A 53 -12.31 11.69 -11.80
N TRP A 54 -11.41 11.20 -12.65
CA TRP A 54 -10.27 10.41 -12.22
C TRP A 54 -9.04 11.30 -12.01
N GLY A 55 -8.28 11.01 -10.97
CA GLY A 55 -7.03 11.69 -10.67
C GLY A 55 -5.99 10.73 -10.12
N ASP A 56 -4.78 11.22 -9.95
CA ASP A 56 -3.70 10.43 -9.38
C ASP A 56 -3.93 10.22 -7.89
N THR A 57 -3.66 8.99 -7.43
CA THR A 57 -3.74 8.67 -6.02
C THR A 57 -2.61 9.35 -5.26
N ASP A 58 -2.94 10.03 -4.17
CA ASP A 58 -1.95 10.66 -3.30
C ASP A 58 -1.28 9.59 -2.43
N ILE A 59 0.01 9.37 -2.65
CA ILE A 59 0.82 8.41 -1.91
C ILE A 59 1.84 9.08 -0.98
N SER A 60 1.69 10.39 -0.77
CA SER A 60 2.67 11.15 0.02
C SER A 60 2.80 10.70 1.47
N SER A 61 1.75 10.06 2.01
CA SER A 61 1.76 9.52 3.38
C SER A 61 2.29 8.09 3.47
N GLU A 62 2.54 7.44 2.32
CA GLU A 62 3.06 6.07 2.31
C GLU A 62 4.56 6.04 2.58
N ALA A 63 5.06 4.89 3.06
CA ALA A 63 6.48 4.68 3.24
C ALA A 63 7.22 4.86 1.90
N ALA A 64 8.46 5.33 1.94
CA ALA A 64 9.25 5.62 0.73
C ALA A 64 9.34 4.41 -0.20
N ARG A 65 9.48 3.21 0.34
CA ARG A 65 9.54 1.97 -0.45
C ARG A 65 8.22 1.71 -1.17
N VAL A 66 7.10 1.97 -0.51
CA VAL A 66 5.76 1.83 -1.11
C VAL A 66 5.59 2.84 -2.22
N GLN A 67 5.97 4.11 -2.00
CA GLN A 67 5.90 5.14 -3.03
C GLN A 67 6.70 4.76 -4.27
N ALA A 68 7.91 4.23 -4.11
CA ALA A 68 8.76 3.82 -5.22
C ALA A 68 8.12 2.70 -6.03
N ILE A 69 7.51 1.72 -5.36
CA ILE A 69 6.82 0.60 -6.00
C ILE A 69 5.58 1.10 -6.77
N CYS A 70 4.79 1.97 -6.16
CA CYS A 70 3.63 2.57 -6.81
C CYS A 70 4.01 3.33 -8.07
N ASN A 71 5.04 4.17 -7.98
CA ASN A 71 5.51 4.95 -9.13
C ASN A 71 6.03 4.06 -10.26
N ALA A 72 6.68 2.96 -9.94
CA ALA A 72 7.17 2.02 -10.95
C ALA A 72 6.04 1.20 -11.58
N THR A 73 5.01 0.85 -10.81
CA THR A 73 3.90 0.00 -11.23
C THR A 73 2.84 0.78 -12.01
N TRP A 74 2.55 2.00 -11.60
CA TRP A 74 1.43 2.80 -12.12
C TRP A 74 1.81 3.59 -13.35
N THR A 75 1.97 2.88 -14.47
CA THR A 75 2.10 3.50 -15.80
C THR A 75 0.74 4.03 -16.25
N ASP A 76 0.72 4.83 -17.29
CA ASP A 76 -0.53 5.34 -17.86
C ASP A 76 -1.45 4.20 -18.30
N SER A 77 -0.89 3.12 -18.85
CA SER A 77 -1.64 1.94 -19.26
C SER A 77 -2.31 1.26 -18.06
N VAL A 78 -1.60 1.13 -16.95
CA VAL A 78 -2.13 0.51 -15.73
C VAL A 78 -3.25 1.35 -15.14
N LYS A 79 -3.07 2.67 -15.05
CA LYS A 79 -4.08 3.58 -14.54
C LYS A 79 -5.34 3.54 -15.40
N THR A 80 -5.20 3.57 -16.72
CA THR A 80 -6.33 3.52 -17.64
C THR A 80 -7.10 2.21 -17.52
N ALA A 81 -6.39 1.08 -17.47
CA ALA A 81 -7.03 -0.23 -17.32
C ALA A 81 -7.81 -0.34 -16.01
N TYR A 82 -7.25 0.18 -14.91
CA TYR A 82 -7.93 0.21 -13.63
C TYR A 82 -9.20 1.06 -13.69
N GLN A 83 -9.12 2.26 -14.26
CA GLN A 83 -10.26 3.16 -14.42
C GLN A 83 -11.38 2.51 -15.23
N GLU A 84 -11.03 1.86 -16.34
CA GLU A 84 -12.00 1.17 -17.19
C GLU A 84 -12.67 0.01 -16.44
N MET A 85 -11.91 -0.74 -15.66
CA MET A 85 -12.44 -1.85 -14.87
C MET A 85 -13.46 -1.35 -13.85
N VAL A 86 -13.14 -0.29 -13.11
CA VAL A 86 -14.04 0.26 -12.09
C VAL A 86 -15.29 0.85 -12.73
N ASP A 87 -15.15 1.58 -13.82
CA ASP A 87 -16.28 2.17 -14.52
C ASP A 87 -17.20 1.11 -15.11
N ALA A 88 -16.66 -0.03 -15.53
CA ALA A 88 -17.45 -1.15 -16.04
C ALA A 88 -18.26 -1.87 -14.95
N GLN A 89 -17.85 -1.74 -13.70
CA GLN A 89 -18.54 -2.34 -12.55
C GLN A 89 -19.63 -1.44 -11.97
N ALA A 90 -19.65 -0.20 -12.38
CA ALA A 90 -20.57 0.80 -11.81
C ALA A 90 -21.99 0.63 -12.39
#